data_56f62b958b2703f0675fa70e40edd224
#
_entry.id   56f62b958b2703f0675fa70e40edd224
#
_cell.length_a   1.000
_cell.length_b   1.000
_cell.length_c   1.000
_cell.angle_alpha   90.00
_cell.angle_beta   90.00
_cell.angle_gamma   90.00
#
_symmetry.space_group_name_H-M   'P 1'
#
loop_
_entity.id
_entity.type
_entity.pdbx_description
1 polymer ?
#
loop_
_entity_poly.entity_id
_entity_poly.type
_entity_poly.pdbx_seq_one_letter_code
_entity_poly.pdbx_strand_id
1 'polypeptide(L)'
;AQYNYSQKYFGSFSYRRDASSRFDPDNRWGNFWSFGGAWILSKEKWFNSSWIDELKLKASYGEQGNDNIGDYLYTDRYSIGNSNGSISLKPSSTKGNRKISWEKGGNLNVGTEFSLWKGRLTGSVEYFYRKTSDMLAFFSLPVSYGYSGYYDNVGDMRNSGVELELNGDIIRTKDFTWSANFNFTAYKNKI
;
A
#
# COMPACT_ATOMS: atom_id res chain seq x y z
N ALA A 1 -12.46 -0.36 -14.18
CA ALA A 1 -12.53 0.23 -15.53
C ALA A 1 -11.14 0.67 -15.96
N GLN A 2 -10.84 0.53 -17.25
CA GLN A 2 -9.61 1.04 -17.87
C GLN A 2 -9.99 1.84 -19.09
N TYR A 3 -9.26 2.93 -19.32
CA TYR A 3 -9.47 3.85 -20.43
C TYR A 3 -8.15 4.18 -21.10
N ASN A 4 -8.15 4.17 -22.43
CA ASN A 4 -7.02 4.57 -23.26
C ASN A 4 -7.57 5.45 -24.39
N TYR A 5 -7.06 6.65 -24.51
CA TYR A 5 -7.42 7.55 -25.60
C TYR A 5 -6.17 7.92 -26.40
N SER A 6 -6.22 7.59 -27.70
CA SER A 6 -5.18 7.90 -28.69
C SER A 6 -3.77 7.41 -28.25
N GLN A 7 -3.66 6.43 -27.39
CA GLN A 7 -2.39 5.98 -26.80
C GLN A 7 -1.56 7.10 -26.16
N LYS A 8 -2.24 8.14 -25.69
CA LYS A 8 -1.65 9.31 -25.03
C LYS A 8 -2.11 9.45 -23.60
N TYR A 9 -3.40 9.23 -23.39
CA TYR A 9 -4.04 9.38 -22.07
C TYR A 9 -4.54 8.02 -21.61
N PHE A 10 -4.14 7.66 -20.42
CA PHE A 10 -4.54 6.41 -19.80
C PHE A 10 -5.18 6.70 -18.45
N GLY A 11 -6.28 6.03 -18.18
CA GLY A 11 -6.99 6.12 -16.92
C GLY A 11 -7.37 4.74 -16.43
N SER A 12 -7.28 4.51 -15.15
CA SER A 12 -7.80 3.31 -14.50
C SER A 12 -8.56 3.65 -13.25
N PHE A 13 -9.61 2.87 -12.99
CA PHE A 13 -10.41 2.96 -11.78
C PHE A 13 -10.78 1.56 -11.33
N SER A 14 -10.63 1.29 -10.05
CA SER A 14 -11.09 0.06 -9.41
C SER A 14 -11.78 0.38 -8.10
N TYR A 15 -12.82 -0.37 -7.81
CA TYR A 15 -13.51 -0.40 -6.53
C TYR A 15 -13.66 -1.83 -6.08
N ARG A 16 -13.38 -2.08 -4.81
CA ARG A 16 -13.54 -3.39 -4.18
C ARG A 16 -14.19 -3.23 -2.83
N ARG A 17 -15.10 -4.13 -2.53
CA ARG A 17 -15.73 -4.25 -1.22
C ARG A 17 -15.49 -5.65 -0.70
N ASP A 18 -14.75 -5.75 0.38
CA ASP A 18 -14.38 -7.01 1.01
C ASP A 18 -15.02 -7.15 2.38
N ALA A 19 -15.23 -8.38 2.83
CA ALA A 19 -15.68 -8.66 4.18
C ALA A 19 -14.73 -9.66 4.85
N SER A 20 -14.40 -9.41 6.10
CA SER A 20 -13.60 -10.34 6.91
C SER A 20 -14.44 -10.89 8.06
N SER A 21 -14.42 -12.20 8.24
CA SER A 21 -15.06 -12.88 9.38
C SER A 21 -14.31 -12.67 10.71
N ARG A 22 -13.14 -12.06 10.67
CA ARG A 22 -12.33 -11.70 11.86
C ARG A 22 -12.90 -10.52 12.62
N PHE A 23 -13.80 -9.75 11.99
CA PHE A 23 -14.46 -8.58 12.57
C PHE A 23 -15.94 -8.86 12.87
N ASP A 24 -16.48 -8.07 13.80
CA ASP A 24 -17.91 -8.07 14.11
C ASP A 24 -18.74 -7.84 12.84
N PRO A 25 -19.93 -8.45 12.71
CA PRO A 25 -20.83 -8.23 11.57
C PRO A 25 -21.03 -6.78 11.16
N ASP A 26 -21.04 -5.86 12.12
CA ASP A 26 -21.25 -4.42 11.88
C ASP A 26 -20.00 -3.72 11.33
N ASN A 27 -18.79 -4.28 11.55
CA ASN A 27 -17.49 -3.67 11.18
C ASN A 27 -16.68 -4.47 10.15
N ARG A 28 -17.24 -5.57 9.63
CA ARG A 28 -16.52 -6.51 8.75
C ARG A 28 -16.28 -6.03 7.33
N TRP A 29 -17.04 -5.04 6.86
CA TRP A 29 -16.98 -4.57 5.48
C TRP A 29 -15.97 -3.45 5.30
N GLY A 30 -15.00 -3.66 4.40
CA GLY A 30 -14.06 -2.66 3.93
C GLY A 30 -14.36 -2.25 2.49
N ASN A 31 -14.24 -0.96 2.19
CA ASN A 31 -14.36 -0.43 0.83
C ASN A 31 -13.00 0.16 0.43
N PHE A 32 -12.51 -0.24 -0.74
CA PHE A 32 -11.18 0.10 -1.22
C PHE A 32 -11.26 0.62 -2.65
N TRP A 33 -10.60 1.73 -2.91
CA TRP A 33 -10.60 2.44 -4.18
C TRP A 33 -9.20 2.48 -4.76
N SER A 34 -9.11 2.43 -6.07
CA SER A 34 -7.86 2.78 -6.73
C SER A 34 -8.12 3.58 -8.01
N PHE A 35 -7.27 4.57 -8.22
CA PHE A 35 -7.27 5.44 -9.39
C PHE A 35 -5.85 5.49 -9.95
N GLY A 36 -5.74 5.48 -11.26
CA GLY A 36 -4.46 5.65 -11.94
C GLY A 36 -4.65 6.48 -13.19
N GLY A 37 -3.67 7.31 -13.48
CA GLY A 37 -3.61 8.10 -14.70
C GLY A 37 -2.20 8.17 -15.24
N ALA A 38 -2.08 8.18 -16.57
CA ALA A 38 -0.81 8.44 -17.23
C ALA A 38 -1.04 9.28 -18.49
N TRP A 39 -0.10 10.16 -18.78
CA TRP A 39 -0.10 11.02 -19.93
C TRP A 39 1.26 11.00 -20.63
N ILE A 40 1.28 10.59 -21.89
CA ILE A 40 2.51 10.60 -22.71
C ILE A 40 2.63 11.95 -23.40
N LEU A 41 3.36 12.87 -22.77
CA LEU A 41 3.56 14.22 -23.26
C LEU A 41 4.27 14.25 -24.60
N SER A 42 5.25 13.36 -24.81
CA SER A 42 6.02 13.28 -26.07
C SER A 42 5.17 12.98 -27.31
N LYS A 43 3.93 12.48 -27.13
CA LYS A 43 2.98 12.26 -28.23
C LYS A 43 2.10 13.47 -28.54
N GLU A 44 2.26 14.58 -27.81
CA GLU A 44 1.50 15.77 -28.09
C GLU A 44 2.03 16.54 -29.30
N LYS A 45 1.13 17.14 -30.08
CA LYS A 45 1.48 17.87 -31.31
C LYS A 45 2.38 19.10 -31.05
N TRP A 46 2.26 19.69 -29.88
CA TRP A 46 3.07 20.83 -29.46
C TRP A 46 4.43 20.44 -28.87
N PHE A 47 4.61 19.15 -28.51
CA PHE A 47 5.85 18.66 -27.96
C PHE A 47 6.85 18.37 -29.12
N ASN A 48 7.85 19.21 -29.24
CA ASN A 48 8.89 19.06 -30.25
C ASN A 48 10.26 19.13 -29.58
N SER A 49 10.90 17.99 -29.45
CA SER A 49 12.23 17.86 -28.86
C SER A 49 13.06 16.87 -29.68
N SER A 50 14.28 17.24 -29.98
CA SER A 50 15.21 16.35 -30.73
C SER A 50 15.98 15.36 -29.85
N TRP A 51 15.93 15.52 -28.54
CA TRP A 51 16.67 14.71 -27.58
C TRP A 51 15.82 13.93 -26.59
N ILE A 52 14.53 14.25 -26.50
CA ILE A 52 13.55 13.51 -25.68
C ILE A 52 12.76 12.57 -26.61
N ASP A 53 12.93 11.27 -26.47
CA ASP A 53 12.21 10.27 -27.25
C ASP A 53 10.84 9.98 -26.62
N GLU A 54 10.78 9.88 -25.30
CA GLU A 54 9.55 9.69 -24.56
C GLU A 54 9.59 10.48 -23.24
N LEU A 55 8.48 11.10 -22.94
CA LEU A 55 8.22 11.72 -21.64
C LEU A 55 6.79 11.38 -21.24
N LYS A 56 6.66 10.66 -20.13
CA LYS A 56 5.37 10.21 -19.60
C LYS A 56 5.22 10.64 -18.15
N LEU A 57 4.12 11.30 -17.84
CA LEU A 57 3.69 11.56 -16.47
C LEU A 57 2.76 10.46 -16.00
N LYS A 58 2.89 10.06 -14.74
CA LYS A 58 2.02 9.07 -14.12
C LYS A 58 1.64 9.52 -12.71
N ALA A 59 0.40 9.22 -12.34
CA ALA A 59 -0.08 9.38 -10.97
C ALA A 59 -1.02 8.23 -10.64
N SER A 60 -0.93 7.71 -9.42
CA SER A 60 -1.84 6.69 -8.93
C SER A 60 -2.10 6.86 -7.45
N TYR A 61 -3.33 6.54 -7.04
CA TYR A 61 -3.72 6.40 -5.65
C TYR A 61 -4.47 5.09 -5.48
N GLY A 62 -4.19 4.35 -4.42
CA GLY A 62 -4.90 3.11 -4.13
C GLY A 62 -4.99 2.85 -2.64
N GLU A 63 -6.13 2.30 -2.25
CA GLU A 63 -6.40 1.84 -0.89
C GLU A 63 -6.41 0.33 -0.81
N GLN A 64 -5.91 -0.20 0.30
CA GLN A 64 -5.96 -1.61 0.65
C GLN A 64 -6.28 -1.78 2.12
N GLY A 65 -6.97 -2.87 2.45
CA GLY A 65 -7.26 -3.28 3.81
C GLY A 65 -6.29 -4.37 4.28
N ASN A 66 -6.01 -4.35 5.57
CA ASN A 66 -5.32 -5.42 6.27
C ASN A 66 -6.21 -5.89 7.42
N ASP A 67 -6.47 -7.21 7.48
CA ASP A 67 -7.23 -7.88 8.53
C ASP A 67 -6.38 -8.92 9.27
N ASN A 68 -5.05 -8.75 9.26
CA ASN A 68 -4.11 -9.71 9.82
C ASN A 68 -4.12 -9.70 11.35
N ILE A 69 -5.21 -10.22 11.92
CA ILE A 69 -5.41 -10.47 13.36
C ILE A 69 -5.95 -11.90 13.58
N GLY A 70 -5.92 -12.35 14.82
CA GLY A 70 -6.51 -13.64 15.18
C GLY A 70 -8.03 -13.67 15.00
N ASP A 71 -8.57 -14.88 14.91
CA ASP A 71 -10.00 -15.09 14.72
C ASP A 71 -10.78 -14.82 16.01
N TYR A 72 -12.02 -14.29 15.85
CA TYR A 72 -12.97 -14.05 16.94
C TYR A 72 -12.47 -13.09 18.03
N LEU A 73 -11.54 -12.17 17.72
CA LEU A 73 -11.06 -11.17 18.67
C LEU A 73 -12.08 -10.06 18.98
N TYR A 74 -13.17 -10.02 18.24
CA TYR A 74 -14.27 -9.09 18.48
C TYR A 74 -15.24 -9.58 19.60
N THR A 75 -15.12 -10.84 20.07
CA THR A 75 -15.98 -11.42 21.11
C THR A 75 -15.16 -11.96 22.28
N ASP A 76 -15.75 -11.98 23.48
CA ASP A 76 -15.15 -12.64 24.63
C ASP A 76 -15.20 -14.15 24.43
N ARG A 77 -14.06 -14.79 24.61
CA ARG A 77 -13.87 -16.24 24.42
C ARG A 77 -13.60 -16.91 25.74
N TYR A 78 -14.06 -18.16 25.86
CA TYR A 78 -13.84 -19.02 27.01
C TYR A 78 -13.19 -20.33 26.57
N SER A 79 -12.25 -20.82 27.32
CA SER A 79 -11.73 -22.17 27.21
C SER A 79 -12.48 -23.09 28.17
N ILE A 80 -12.87 -24.25 27.67
CA ILE A 80 -13.52 -25.28 28.47
C ILE A 80 -12.44 -26.22 29.00
N GLY A 81 -12.32 -26.33 30.30
CA GLY A 81 -11.45 -27.28 30.97
C GLY A 81 -12.25 -28.33 31.76
N ASN A 82 -11.66 -29.50 31.96
CA ASN A 82 -12.19 -30.53 32.85
C ASN A 82 -11.17 -30.71 34.00
N SER A 83 -11.64 -30.58 35.23
CA SER A 83 -10.84 -30.81 36.42
C SER A 83 -11.61 -31.73 37.36
N ASN A 84 -11.12 -32.94 37.57
CA ASN A 84 -11.73 -33.98 38.45
C ASN A 84 -13.20 -34.27 38.14
N GLY A 85 -13.57 -34.35 36.82
CA GLY A 85 -14.92 -34.62 36.39
C GLY A 85 -15.87 -33.44 36.39
N SER A 86 -15.38 -32.25 36.79
CA SER A 86 -16.15 -30.99 36.76
C SER A 86 -15.71 -30.14 35.57
N ILE A 87 -16.69 -29.63 34.81
CA ILE A 87 -16.45 -28.69 33.72
C ILE A 87 -16.13 -27.30 34.31
N SER A 88 -15.02 -26.72 33.91
CA SER A 88 -14.63 -25.36 34.26
C SER A 88 -14.56 -24.48 33.00
N LEU A 89 -15.07 -23.26 33.10
CA LEU A 89 -14.98 -22.24 32.07
C LEU A 89 -13.95 -21.19 32.53
N LYS A 90 -12.94 -20.98 31.71
CA LYS A 90 -11.94 -19.93 31.95
C LYS A 90 -12.02 -18.89 30.82
N PRO A 91 -12.13 -17.59 31.15
CA PRO A 91 -12.06 -16.56 30.13
C PRO A 91 -10.70 -16.61 29.42
N SER A 92 -10.71 -16.30 28.12
CA SER A 92 -9.48 -16.11 27.36
C SER A 92 -8.66 -14.97 27.97
N SER A 93 -7.35 -15.01 27.85
CA SER A 93 -6.47 -13.91 28.29
C SER A 93 -6.66 -12.62 27.49
N THR A 94 -7.25 -12.71 26.29
CA THR A 94 -7.54 -11.56 25.44
C THR A 94 -9.02 -11.19 25.54
N LYS A 95 -9.29 -9.93 25.92
CA LYS A 95 -10.65 -9.37 25.97
C LYS A 95 -11.16 -9.10 24.55
N GLY A 96 -12.42 -9.40 24.28
CA GLY A 96 -13.07 -9.09 23.02
C GLY A 96 -13.25 -7.59 22.80
N ASN A 97 -13.08 -7.13 21.55
CA ASN A 97 -13.35 -5.75 21.15
C ASN A 97 -14.20 -5.73 19.87
N ARG A 98 -15.49 -5.46 20.03
CA ARG A 98 -16.45 -5.42 18.91
C ARG A 98 -16.21 -4.28 17.92
N LYS A 99 -15.44 -3.26 18.32
CA LYS A 99 -15.16 -2.08 17.49
C LYS A 99 -14.02 -2.30 16.51
N ILE A 100 -13.26 -3.38 16.67
CA ILE A 100 -12.12 -3.68 15.81
C ILE A 100 -12.54 -3.80 14.34
N SER A 101 -11.78 -3.20 13.46
CA SER A 101 -12.07 -3.13 12.03
C SER A 101 -10.79 -3.18 11.19
N TRP A 102 -10.92 -2.98 9.90
CA TRP A 102 -9.83 -2.97 8.94
C TRP A 102 -8.78 -1.89 9.26
N GLU A 103 -7.53 -2.30 9.29
CA GLU A 103 -6.41 -1.39 9.09
C GLU A 103 -6.36 -0.98 7.61
N LYS A 104 -6.17 0.31 7.32
CA LYS A 104 -6.22 0.86 5.96
C LYS A 104 -4.87 1.39 5.53
N GLY A 105 -4.40 0.90 4.38
CA GLY A 105 -3.21 1.43 3.71
C GLY A 105 -3.60 2.25 2.49
N GLY A 106 -3.24 3.52 2.45
CA GLY A 106 -3.37 4.40 1.29
C GLY A 106 -2.00 4.66 0.67
N ASN A 107 -1.88 4.49 -0.66
CA ASN A 107 -0.65 4.67 -1.40
C ASN A 107 -0.87 5.68 -2.54
N LEU A 108 -0.17 6.80 -2.50
CA LEU A 108 -0.09 7.79 -3.57
C LEU A 108 1.28 7.71 -4.21
N ASN A 109 1.32 7.58 -5.53
CA ASN A 109 2.54 7.66 -6.33
C ASN A 109 2.34 8.69 -7.44
N VAL A 110 3.32 9.58 -7.62
CA VAL A 110 3.35 10.58 -8.70
C VAL A 110 4.75 10.61 -9.26
N GLY A 111 4.88 10.46 -10.56
CA GLY A 111 6.20 10.40 -11.17
C GLY A 111 6.23 10.67 -12.65
N THR A 112 7.42 10.60 -13.18
CA THR A 112 7.70 10.70 -14.61
C THR A 112 8.62 9.57 -15.05
N GLU A 113 8.37 9.08 -16.25
CA GLU A 113 9.26 8.16 -16.97
C GLU A 113 9.77 8.90 -18.22
N PHE A 114 11.03 8.70 -18.53
CA PHE A 114 11.63 9.37 -19.68
C PHE A 114 12.60 8.46 -20.44
N SER A 115 12.70 8.73 -21.73
CA SER A 115 13.69 8.14 -22.63
C SER A 115 14.33 9.26 -23.44
N LEU A 116 15.66 9.32 -23.44
CA LEU A 116 16.46 10.40 -24.00
C LEU A 116 17.51 9.84 -24.97
N TRP A 117 17.86 10.68 -25.98
CA TRP A 117 18.95 10.42 -26.92
C TRP A 117 18.86 9.05 -27.61
N LYS A 118 17.68 8.76 -28.19
CA LYS A 118 17.38 7.51 -28.91
C LYS A 118 17.53 6.29 -27.99
N GLY A 119 17.00 6.42 -26.77
CA GLY A 119 16.99 5.34 -25.78
C GLY A 119 18.33 5.12 -25.07
N ARG A 120 19.31 6.03 -25.24
CA ARG A 120 20.62 5.87 -24.56
C ARG A 120 20.55 6.12 -23.07
N LEU A 121 19.64 6.97 -22.62
CA LEU A 121 19.35 7.18 -21.21
C LEU A 121 17.85 7.03 -20.99
N THR A 122 17.46 6.09 -20.15
CA THR A 122 16.10 5.93 -19.69
C THR A 122 16.06 6.03 -18.17
N GLY A 123 14.93 6.43 -17.63
CA GLY A 123 14.81 6.50 -16.18
C GLY A 123 13.43 6.89 -15.73
N SER A 124 13.27 6.88 -14.41
CA SER A 124 12.08 7.35 -13.74
C SER A 124 12.43 8.13 -12.49
N VAL A 125 11.60 9.12 -12.19
CA VAL A 125 11.58 9.83 -10.91
C VAL A 125 10.19 9.70 -10.36
N GLU A 126 10.05 9.19 -9.12
CA GLU A 126 8.76 8.98 -8.50
C GLU A 126 8.78 9.52 -7.07
N TYR A 127 7.76 10.29 -6.71
CA TYR A 127 7.42 10.61 -5.33
C TYR A 127 6.34 9.65 -4.86
N PHE A 128 6.54 9.06 -3.69
CA PHE A 128 5.53 8.22 -3.04
C PHE A 128 5.12 8.78 -1.68
N TYR A 129 3.86 8.56 -1.34
CA TYR A 129 3.31 8.82 -0.02
C TYR A 129 2.43 7.64 0.38
N ARG A 130 2.81 6.95 1.44
CA ARG A 130 2.09 5.80 2.00
C ARG A 130 1.60 6.16 3.39
N LYS A 131 0.30 6.04 3.62
CA LYS A 131 -0.32 6.22 4.92
C LYS A 131 -0.98 4.91 5.35
N THR A 132 -0.61 4.41 6.53
CA THR A 132 -1.35 3.35 7.22
C THR A 132 -2.16 4.00 8.33
N SER A 133 -3.48 3.82 8.31
CA SER A 133 -4.42 4.33 9.31
C SER A 133 -5.09 3.19 10.04
N ASP A 134 -5.56 3.48 11.25
CA ASP A 134 -6.29 2.51 12.06
C ASP A 134 -5.47 1.22 12.28
N MET A 135 -4.18 1.36 12.58
CA MET A 135 -3.26 0.22 12.76
C MET A 135 -3.76 -0.72 13.84
N LEU A 136 -3.75 -2.02 13.53
CA LEU A 136 -4.14 -3.08 14.46
C LEU A 136 -3.03 -3.32 15.49
N ALA A 137 -3.29 -2.99 16.76
CA ALA A 137 -2.33 -3.13 17.84
C ALA A 137 -2.92 -3.82 19.06
N PHE A 138 -2.06 -4.53 19.81
CA PHE A 138 -2.41 -5.16 21.08
C PHE A 138 -2.11 -4.18 22.24
N PHE A 139 -3.12 -3.93 23.06
CA PHE A 139 -3.03 -3.11 24.27
C PHE A 139 -3.02 -4.00 25.51
N SER A 140 -1.95 -3.92 26.27
CA SER A 140 -1.84 -4.61 27.55
C SER A 140 -2.74 -3.96 28.61
N LEU A 141 -3.40 -4.78 29.42
CA LEU A 141 -4.20 -4.36 30.55
C LEU A 141 -3.53 -4.75 31.87
N PRO A 142 -3.74 -4.00 32.95
CA PRO A 142 -3.37 -4.43 34.28
C PRO A 142 -4.03 -5.77 34.63
N VAL A 143 -3.29 -6.65 35.32
CA VAL A 143 -3.75 -8.00 35.68
C VAL A 143 -5.06 -8.00 36.49
N SER A 144 -5.33 -6.92 37.22
CA SER A 144 -6.58 -6.71 37.98
C SER A 144 -7.85 -6.72 37.13
N TYR A 145 -7.73 -6.50 35.81
CA TYR A 145 -8.86 -6.59 34.88
C TYR A 145 -9.22 -8.03 34.48
N GLY A 146 -8.39 -9.01 34.85
CA GLY A 146 -8.61 -10.41 34.49
C GLY A 146 -8.24 -10.78 33.05
N TYR A 147 -7.71 -9.84 32.27
CA TYR A 147 -7.25 -10.02 30.88
C TYR A 147 -5.82 -9.52 30.74
N SER A 148 -5.06 -10.13 29.83
CA SER A 148 -3.72 -9.63 29.46
C SER A 148 -3.79 -8.36 28.61
N GLY A 149 -4.85 -8.20 27.82
CA GLY A 149 -5.04 -7.09 26.93
C GLY A 149 -6.15 -7.32 25.91
N TYR A 150 -6.22 -6.45 24.94
CA TYR A 150 -7.18 -6.50 23.83
C TYR A 150 -6.54 -5.90 22.56
N TYR A 151 -7.11 -6.21 21.41
CA TYR A 151 -6.74 -5.57 20.16
C TYR A 151 -7.65 -4.38 19.87
N ASP A 152 -7.07 -3.32 19.31
CA ASP A 152 -7.82 -2.14 18.87
C ASP A 152 -7.14 -1.51 17.66
N ASN A 153 -7.87 -0.66 16.95
CA ASN A 153 -7.36 0.16 15.87
C ASN A 153 -6.81 1.47 16.45
N VAL A 154 -5.50 1.71 16.28
CA VAL A 154 -4.88 2.88 16.88
C VAL A 154 -3.70 3.38 16.07
N GLY A 155 -3.60 4.71 15.99
CA GLY A 155 -2.46 5.39 15.39
C GLY A 155 -2.39 5.30 13.88
N ASP A 156 -1.59 6.19 13.35
CA ASP A 156 -1.30 6.32 11.93
C ASP A 156 0.21 6.27 11.72
N MET A 157 0.64 5.62 10.64
CA MET A 157 2.02 5.65 10.18
C MET A 157 2.08 6.26 8.78
N ARG A 158 3.10 7.08 8.51
CA ARG A 158 3.31 7.71 7.21
C ARG A 158 4.73 7.48 6.74
N ASN A 159 4.84 7.06 5.48
CA ASN A 159 6.10 6.94 4.76
C ASN A 159 6.00 7.79 3.51
N SER A 160 6.95 8.69 3.30
CA SER A 160 7.04 9.47 2.07
C SER A 160 8.46 9.58 1.60
N GLY A 161 8.67 9.58 0.30
CA GLY A 161 10.00 9.60 -0.25
C GLY A 161 10.04 9.82 -1.75
N VAL A 162 11.24 9.80 -2.28
CA VAL A 162 11.54 9.92 -3.70
C VAL A 162 12.36 8.72 -4.13
N GLU A 163 12.03 8.17 -5.28
CA GLU A 163 12.74 7.10 -5.95
C GLU A 163 13.24 7.61 -7.30
N LEU A 164 14.50 7.31 -7.61
CA LEU A 164 15.15 7.62 -8.88
C LEU A 164 15.74 6.35 -9.43
N GLU A 165 15.40 6.04 -10.68
CA GLU A 165 16.00 4.97 -11.45
C GLU A 165 16.59 5.55 -12.75
N LEU A 166 17.83 5.21 -13.05
CA LEU A 166 18.51 5.60 -14.28
C LEU A 166 19.16 4.38 -14.92
N ASN A 167 18.95 4.21 -16.21
CA ASN A 167 19.57 3.19 -17.02
C ASN A 167 20.21 3.86 -18.24
N GLY A 168 21.50 3.69 -18.42
CA GLY A 168 22.23 4.39 -19.48
C GLY A 168 23.23 3.54 -20.21
N ASP A 169 23.23 3.66 -21.54
CA ASP A 169 24.29 3.15 -22.39
C ASP A 169 25.42 4.18 -22.44
N ILE A 170 26.43 4.00 -21.60
CA ILE A 170 27.58 4.93 -21.49
C ILE A 170 28.40 4.87 -22.76
N ILE A 171 28.71 3.65 -23.21
CA ILE A 171 29.42 3.42 -24.49
C ILE A 171 28.53 2.51 -25.32
N ARG A 172 28.28 2.92 -26.56
CA ARG A 172 27.55 2.14 -27.54
C ARG A 172 28.23 2.27 -28.91
N THR A 173 28.99 1.27 -29.25
CA THR A 173 29.66 1.15 -30.57
C THR A 173 29.08 -0.05 -31.35
N LYS A 174 29.58 -0.29 -32.54
CA LYS A 174 29.15 -1.41 -33.37
C LYS A 174 29.45 -2.77 -32.72
N ASP A 175 30.58 -2.87 -32.01
CA ASP A 175 31.10 -4.14 -31.50
C ASP A 175 31.17 -4.20 -29.97
N PHE A 176 30.86 -3.08 -29.29
CA PHE A 176 30.93 -3.00 -27.83
C PHE A 176 29.85 -2.09 -27.26
N THR A 177 29.15 -2.57 -26.23
CA THR A 177 28.17 -1.79 -25.46
C THR A 177 28.51 -1.90 -23.99
N TRP A 178 28.54 -0.77 -23.31
CA TRP A 178 28.66 -0.69 -21.85
C TRP A 178 27.49 0.11 -21.30
N SER A 179 26.66 -0.54 -20.49
CA SER A 179 25.50 0.05 -19.84
C SER A 179 25.70 0.08 -18.33
N ALA A 180 25.12 1.07 -17.68
CA ALA A 180 25.10 1.19 -16.22
C ALA A 180 23.67 1.48 -15.73
N ASN A 181 23.35 0.95 -14.56
CA ASN A 181 22.10 1.17 -13.87
C ASN A 181 22.38 1.85 -12.53
N PHE A 182 21.58 2.84 -12.19
CA PHE A 182 21.65 3.54 -10.92
C PHE A 182 20.27 3.64 -10.30
N ASN A 183 20.15 3.23 -9.04
CA ASN A 183 18.92 3.34 -8.25
C ASN A 183 19.21 4.12 -6.97
N PHE A 184 18.33 5.06 -6.66
CA PHE A 184 18.40 5.85 -5.44
C PHE A 184 17.01 5.99 -4.82
N THR A 185 16.92 5.76 -3.51
CA THR A 185 15.70 5.95 -2.74
C THR A 185 16.01 6.73 -1.47
N ALA A 186 15.26 7.80 -1.23
CA ALA A 186 15.29 8.55 0.02
C ALA A 186 13.87 8.64 0.58
N TYR A 187 13.70 8.29 1.85
CA TYR A 187 12.37 8.33 2.47
C TYR A 187 12.42 8.80 3.93
N LYS A 188 11.26 9.23 4.41
CA LYS A 188 11.02 9.63 5.80
C LYS A 188 9.81 8.86 6.33
N ASN A 189 9.98 8.28 7.52
CA ASN A 189 8.91 7.66 8.29
C ASN A 189 8.46 8.58 9.41
N LYS A 190 7.15 8.58 9.71
CA LYS A 190 6.53 9.23 10.87
C LYS A 190 5.41 8.35 11.39
N ILE A 191 5.31 8.26 12.69
CA ILE A 191 4.24 7.66 13.47
C ILE A 191 3.48 8.78 14.17
#